data_5ef51d8166c6f08d9d492d29e7b8d52a
#
_entry.id   5ef51d8166c6f08d9d492d29e7b8d52a
#
_cell.length_a   1.000
_cell.length_b   1.000
_cell.length_c   1.000
_cell.angle_alpha   90.00
_cell.angle_beta   90.00
_cell.angle_gamma   90.00
#
_symmetry.space_group_name_H-M   'P 1'
#
loop_
_entity.id
_entity.type
_entity.pdbx_description
1 polymer ?
#
loop_
_entity_poly.entity_id
_entity_poly.type
_entity_poly.pdbx_seq_one_letter_code
_entity_poly.pdbx_strand_id
1 'polypeptide(L)'
;MIVDEQRSQASQGHYFAALKEAFNNLSEENARQFPSSEHLRAWALVQTGYAHETNYVMASPEEARKLASGIRLRSPYAVISVKGNVVQVWDAESQSKAAMRKDRFEKSKQDVLDLVASMSRTTASQLNHEAKRHGR
;
A
#
# COMPACT_ATOMS: atom_id res chain seq x y z
N MET A 1 -27.94 -0.26 -18.33
CA MET A 1 -26.84 0.71 -18.13
C MET A 1 -25.85 0.16 -17.10
N ILE A 2 -24.59 0.17 -17.44
CA ILE A 2 -23.54 -0.26 -16.49
C ILE A 2 -23.45 0.79 -15.41
N VAL A 3 -23.68 0.39 -14.17
CA VAL A 3 -23.57 1.28 -13.05
C VAL A 3 -22.10 1.53 -12.71
N ASP A 4 -21.79 2.71 -12.18
CA ASP A 4 -20.42 3.09 -11.78
C ASP A 4 -19.78 2.09 -10.82
N GLU A 5 -20.60 1.44 -10.00
CA GLU A 5 -20.16 0.43 -9.06
C GLU A 5 -19.51 -0.77 -9.76
N GLN A 6 -20.09 -1.25 -10.86
CA GLN A 6 -19.51 -2.36 -11.61
C GLN A 6 -18.18 -1.98 -12.25
N ARG A 7 -18.08 -0.76 -12.76
CA ARG A 7 -16.83 -0.24 -13.30
C ARG A 7 -15.75 -0.14 -12.21
N SER A 8 -16.13 0.34 -11.03
CA SER A 8 -15.23 0.46 -9.89
C SER A 8 -14.72 -0.90 -9.44
N GLN A 9 -15.57 -1.90 -9.38
CA GLN A 9 -15.18 -3.26 -8.99
C GLN A 9 -14.24 -3.88 -10.01
N ALA A 10 -14.51 -3.73 -11.30
CA ALA A 10 -13.65 -4.23 -12.37
C ALA A 10 -12.27 -3.54 -12.32
N SER A 11 -12.27 -2.23 -12.13
CA SER A 11 -11.04 -1.43 -12.01
C SER A 11 -10.23 -1.84 -10.79
N GLN A 12 -10.89 -2.09 -9.65
CA GLN A 12 -10.21 -2.56 -8.44
C GLN A 12 -9.61 -3.95 -8.63
N GLY A 13 -10.35 -4.87 -9.25
CA GLY A 13 -9.86 -6.22 -9.54
C GLY A 13 -8.63 -6.19 -10.42
N HIS A 14 -8.63 -5.34 -11.42
CA HIS A 14 -7.51 -5.12 -12.31
C HIS A 14 -6.29 -4.58 -11.55
N TYR A 15 -6.51 -3.59 -10.70
CA TYR A 15 -5.48 -2.98 -9.88
C TYR A 15 -4.85 -4.01 -8.91
N PHE A 16 -5.68 -4.78 -8.21
CA PHE A 16 -5.17 -5.80 -7.30
C PHE A 16 -4.42 -6.91 -8.02
N ALA A 17 -4.87 -7.29 -9.21
CA ALA A 17 -4.16 -8.28 -10.03
C ALA A 17 -2.78 -7.74 -10.45
N ALA A 18 -2.70 -6.48 -10.85
CA ALA A 18 -1.44 -5.84 -11.21
C ALA A 18 -0.48 -5.77 -10.02
N LEU A 19 -1.00 -5.46 -8.83
CA LEU A 19 -0.21 -5.44 -7.59
C LEU A 19 0.35 -6.82 -7.25
N LYS A 20 -0.47 -7.84 -7.39
CA LYS A 20 -0.06 -9.22 -7.14
C LYS A 20 1.02 -9.65 -8.10
N GLU A 21 0.88 -9.28 -9.37
CA GLU A 21 1.90 -9.56 -10.39
C GLU A 21 3.22 -8.85 -10.05
N ALA A 22 3.15 -7.59 -9.67
CA ALA A 22 4.33 -6.84 -9.22
C ALA A 22 4.99 -7.49 -8.00
N PHE A 23 4.18 -7.92 -7.04
CA PHE A 23 4.67 -8.59 -5.84
C PHE A 23 5.43 -9.87 -6.21
N ASN A 24 4.89 -10.66 -7.13
CA ASN A 24 5.52 -11.91 -7.57
C ASN A 24 6.82 -11.67 -8.37
N ASN A 25 7.01 -10.47 -8.90
CA ASN A 25 8.19 -10.09 -9.68
C ASN A 25 9.19 -9.22 -8.92
N LEU A 26 9.00 -9.05 -7.62
CA LEU A 26 9.95 -8.31 -6.80
C LEU A 26 11.31 -9.02 -6.76
N SER A 27 12.38 -8.23 -6.63
CA SER A 27 13.69 -8.79 -6.35
C SER A 27 13.65 -9.53 -5.01
N GLU A 28 14.54 -10.48 -4.83
CA GLU A 28 14.63 -11.25 -3.59
C GLU A 28 14.77 -10.36 -2.36
N GLU A 29 15.59 -9.31 -2.49
CA GLU A 29 15.81 -8.34 -1.43
C GLU A 29 14.53 -7.59 -1.06
N ASN A 30 13.78 -7.12 -2.06
CA ASN A 30 12.52 -6.42 -1.83
C ASN A 30 11.44 -7.35 -1.32
N ALA A 31 11.38 -8.58 -1.82
CA ALA A 31 10.37 -9.57 -1.41
C ALA A 31 10.47 -9.91 0.07
N ARG A 32 11.66 -9.85 0.66
CA ARG A 32 11.86 -10.12 2.09
C ARG A 32 11.18 -9.10 3.00
N GLN A 33 10.94 -7.90 2.49
CA GLN A 33 10.34 -6.81 3.27
C GLN A 33 8.83 -6.89 3.35
N PHE A 34 8.20 -7.64 2.44
CA PHE A 34 6.75 -7.65 2.31
C PHE A 34 6.20 -9.08 2.38
N PRO A 35 5.50 -9.43 3.48
CA PRO A 35 4.90 -10.75 3.62
C PRO A 35 3.78 -11.04 2.61
N SER A 36 3.13 -10.01 2.07
CA SER A 36 2.04 -10.18 1.13
C SER A 36 1.92 -8.97 0.21
N SER A 37 1.13 -9.10 -0.86
CA SER A 37 0.84 -7.99 -1.76
C SER A 37 0.08 -6.86 -1.05
N GLU A 38 -0.71 -7.17 -0.03
CA GLU A 38 -1.38 -6.16 0.79
C GLU A 38 -0.39 -5.32 1.60
N HIS A 39 0.66 -5.93 2.13
CA HIS A 39 1.73 -5.19 2.80
C HIS A 39 2.43 -4.26 1.82
N LEU A 40 2.70 -4.75 0.62
CA LEU A 40 3.31 -3.93 -0.44
C LEU A 40 2.42 -2.76 -0.82
N ARG A 41 1.12 -2.99 -1.01
CA ARG A 41 0.16 -1.94 -1.35
C ARG A 41 0.10 -0.86 -0.29
N ALA A 42 -0.04 -1.25 0.98
CA ALA A 42 -0.11 -0.31 2.09
C ALA A 42 1.16 0.53 2.19
N TRP A 43 2.31 -0.11 2.10
CA TRP A 43 3.59 0.58 2.10
C TRP A 43 3.71 1.57 0.94
N ALA A 44 3.31 1.15 -0.26
CA ALA A 44 3.38 2.01 -1.44
C ALA A 44 2.46 3.22 -1.32
N LEU A 45 1.28 3.06 -0.73
CA LEU A 45 0.37 4.18 -0.46
C LEU A 45 1.02 5.18 0.50
N VAL A 46 1.68 4.70 1.54
CA VAL A 46 2.41 5.56 2.48
C VAL A 46 3.51 6.33 1.74
N GLN A 47 4.30 5.64 0.92
CA GLN A 47 5.41 6.25 0.20
C GLN A 47 4.95 7.29 -0.83
N THR A 48 3.78 7.13 -1.39
CA THR A 48 3.25 8.04 -2.41
C THR A 48 2.35 9.14 -1.84
N GLY A 49 2.22 9.20 -0.51
CA GLY A 49 1.53 10.30 0.16
C GLY A 49 0.05 10.06 0.46
N TYR A 50 -0.44 8.85 0.25
CA TYR A 50 -1.83 8.49 0.56
C TYR A 50 -1.89 7.80 1.91
N ALA A 51 -1.58 8.56 2.96
CA ALA A 51 -1.49 8.02 4.31
C ALA A 51 -1.81 9.09 5.35
N HIS A 52 -2.17 8.63 6.53
CA HIS A 52 -2.35 9.47 7.71
C HIS A 52 -1.18 9.23 8.65
N GLU A 53 -0.54 10.31 9.10
CA GLU A 53 0.57 10.24 10.03
C GLU A 53 0.09 10.56 11.44
N THR A 54 0.50 9.74 12.39
CA THR A 54 0.26 9.99 13.82
C THR A 54 1.60 9.87 14.56
N ASN A 55 1.90 10.85 15.40
CA ASN A 55 3.13 10.88 16.17
C ASN A 55 2.80 10.77 17.65
N TYR A 56 3.47 9.86 18.34
CA TYR A 56 3.33 9.67 19.78
C TYR A 56 4.64 10.00 20.46
N VAL A 57 4.63 10.98 21.37
CA VAL A 57 5.80 11.34 22.15
C VAL A 57 5.70 10.61 23.51
N MET A 58 6.65 9.73 23.75
CA MET A 58 6.66 8.90 24.96
C MET A 58 7.64 9.46 25.97
N ALA A 59 7.57 8.96 27.20
CA ALA A 59 8.43 9.43 28.28
C ALA A 59 9.89 8.96 28.11
N SER A 60 10.10 7.86 27.39
CA SER A 60 11.44 7.30 27.18
C SER A 60 11.51 6.53 25.88
N PRO A 61 12.73 6.31 25.34
CA PRO A 61 12.90 5.46 24.17
C PRO A 61 12.41 4.02 24.38
N GLU A 62 12.52 3.50 25.60
CA GLU A 62 12.03 2.17 25.93
C GLU A 62 10.52 2.08 25.79
N GLU A 63 9.80 3.07 26.32
CA GLU A 63 8.34 3.14 26.20
C GLU A 63 7.92 3.30 24.74
N ALA A 64 8.68 4.06 23.95
CA ALA A 64 8.42 4.21 22.54
C ALA A 64 8.53 2.86 21.81
N ARG A 65 9.54 2.07 22.12
CA ARG A 65 9.71 0.74 21.53
C ARG A 65 8.58 -0.20 21.92
N LYS A 66 8.13 -0.14 23.18
CA LYS A 66 6.99 -0.95 23.64
C LYS A 66 5.71 -0.59 22.91
N LEU A 67 5.44 0.71 22.78
CA LEU A 67 4.26 1.19 22.04
C LEU A 67 4.31 0.72 20.59
N ALA A 68 5.46 0.88 19.92
CA ALA A 68 5.64 0.46 18.52
C ALA A 68 5.35 -1.03 18.35
N SER A 69 5.83 -1.86 19.27
CA SER A 69 5.57 -3.30 19.23
C SER A 69 4.09 -3.62 19.36
N GLY A 70 3.37 -2.93 20.23
CA GLY A 70 1.93 -3.09 20.39
C GLY A 70 1.15 -2.67 19.14
N ILE A 71 1.56 -1.56 18.53
CA ILE A 71 0.92 -1.06 17.30
C ILE A 71 1.14 -2.05 16.15
N ARG A 72 2.34 -2.62 16.03
CA ARG A 72 2.63 -3.63 14.98
C ARG A 72 1.72 -4.84 15.06
N LEU A 73 1.37 -5.25 16.27
CA LEU A 73 0.46 -6.38 16.47
C LEU A 73 -0.97 -6.07 16.05
N ARG A 74 -1.43 -4.85 16.26
CA ARG A 74 -2.80 -4.43 15.96
C ARG A 74 -2.97 -3.91 14.54
N SER A 75 -1.92 -3.34 13.97
CA SER A 75 -1.95 -2.70 12.65
C SER A 75 -0.82 -3.25 11.79
N PRO A 76 -0.96 -4.47 11.30
CA PRO A 76 0.13 -5.15 10.58
C PRO A 76 0.54 -4.45 9.28
N TYR A 77 -0.32 -3.61 8.72
CA TYR A 77 -0.02 -2.88 7.48
C TYR A 77 0.51 -1.47 7.71
N ALA A 78 0.54 -0.99 8.95
CA ALA A 78 1.07 0.34 9.25
C ALA A 78 2.58 0.38 9.07
N VAL A 79 3.09 1.52 8.64
CA VAL A 79 4.53 1.79 8.60
C VAL A 79 4.88 2.51 9.90
N ILE A 80 5.83 1.98 10.64
CA ILE A 80 6.18 2.49 11.98
C ILE A 80 7.66 2.79 12.04
N SER A 81 7.98 3.96 12.58
CA SER A 81 9.36 4.39 12.82
C SER A 81 9.49 4.86 14.27
N VAL A 82 10.57 4.47 14.92
CA VAL A 82 10.87 4.92 16.28
C VAL A 82 12.15 5.76 16.23
N LYS A 83 12.04 7.00 16.65
CA LYS A 83 13.20 7.92 16.75
C LYS A 83 13.25 8.47 18.17
N GLY A 84 14.21 7.99 18.96
CA GLY A 84 14.31 8.35 20.36
C GLY A 84 13.04 7.96 21.11
N ASN A 85 12.34 8.94 21.69
CA ASN A 85 11.09 8.72 22.41
C ASN A 85 9.83 9.00 21.57
N VAL A 86 9.97 9.16 20.25
CA VAL A 86 8.85 9.44 19.36
C VAL A 86 8.57 8.22 18.50
N VAL A 87 7.29 7.83 18.45
CA VAL A 87 6.79 6.78 17.56
C VAL A 87 6.01 7.45 16.45
N GLN A 88 6.46 7.28 15.22
CA GLN A 88 5.77 7.77 14.03
C GLN A 88 5.03 6.61 13.39
N VAL A 89 3.74 6.79 13.15
CA VAL A 89 2.89 5.76 12.55
C VAL A 89 2.21 6.33 11.31
N TRP A 90 2.37 5.63 10.18
CA TRP A 90 1.69 5.98 8.94
C TRP A 90 0.71 4.86 8.60
N ASP A 91 -0.57 5.22 8.52
CA ASP A 91 -1.63 4.32 8.09
C ASP A 91 -2.05 4.69 6.69
N ALA A 92 -2.07 3.72 5.78
CA ALA A 92 -2.52 3.95 4.42
C ALA A 92 -3.99 4.37 4.39
N GLU A 93 -4.31 5.34 3.53
CA GLU A 93 -5.70 5.72 3.30
C GLU A 93 -6.45 4.54 2.68
N SER A 94 -7.71 4.39 3.06
CA SER A 94 -8.57 3.39 2.44
C SER A 94 -8.82 3.75 0.97
N GLN A 95 -8.57 2.82 0.08
CA GLN A 95 -8.88 2.95 -1.35
C GLN A 95 -10.30 2.45 -1.65
N SER A 96 -11.24 2.72 -0.76
CA SER A 96 -12.63 2.39 -0.99
C SER A 96 -13.34 3.58 -1.63
N LYS A 97 -14.43 3.29 -2.34
CA LYS A 97 -15.27 4.32 -2.98
C LYS A 97 -15.80 5.32 -1.96
N ALA A 98 -16.08 4.87 -0.74
CA ALA A 98 -16.61 5.73 0.33
C ALA A 98 -15.55 6.65 0.93
N ALA A 99 -14.30 6.21 0.97
CA ALA A 99 -13.21 6.95 1.62
C ALA A 99 -12.46 7.88 0.68
N MET A 100 -12.43 7.56 -0.60
CA MET A 100 -11.61 8.25 -1.59
C MET A 100 -12.45 8.66 -2.79
N ARG A 101 -12.34 9.92 -3.22
CA ARG A 101 -13.00 10.39 -4.44
C ARG A 101 -12.42 9.65 -5.65
N LYS A 102 -13.21 9.59 -6.72
CA LYS A 102 -12.85 8.87 -7.94
C LYS A 102 -11.48 9.31 -8.48
N ASP A 103 -11.26 10.61 -8.63
CA ASP A 103 -10.00 11.14 -9.18
C ASP A 103 -8.82 10.76 -8.30
N ARG A 104 -8.99 10.92 -6.99
CA ARG A 104 -7.95 10.57 -6.02
C ARG A 104 -7.68 9.07 -6.02
N PHE A 105 -8.72 8.27 -6.12
CA PHE A 105 -8.61 6.83 -6.19
C PHE A 105 -7.82 6.39 -7.43
N GLU A 106 -8.19 6.93 -8.61
CA GLU A 106 -7.50 6.62 -9.86
C GLU A 106 -6.03 7.05 -9.81
N LYS A 107 -5.77 8.24 -9.29
CA LYS A 107 -4.40 8.72 -9.13
C LYS A 107 -3.61 7.86 -8.17
N SER A 108 -4.22 7.45 -7.05
CA SER A 108 -3.53 6.59 -6.07
C SER A 108 -3.14 5.24 -6.68
N LYS A 109 -4.02 4.65 -7.48
CA LYS A 109 -3.72 3.39 -8.18
C LYS A 109 -2.51 3.56 -9.10
N GLN A 110 -2.50 4.63 -9.89
CA GLN A 110 -1.41 4.87 -10.83
C GLN A 110 -0.10 5.12 -10.09
N ASP A 111 -0.13 5.94 -9.04
CA ASP A 111 1.08 6.25 -8.26
C ASP A 111 1.65 4.99 -7.59
N VAL A 112 0.79 4.15 -7.04
CA VAL A 112 1.21 2.88 -6.43
C VAL A 112 1.81 1.96 -7.47
N LEU A 113 1.14 1.77 -8.61
CA LEU A 113 1.64 0.89 -9.67
C LEU A 113 2.96 1.38 -10.24
N ASP A 114 3.14 2.68 -10.40
CA ASP A 114 4.40 3.24 -10.88
C ASP A 114 5.54 2.95 -9.88
N LEU A 115 5.27 3.11 -8.59
CA LEU A 115 6.28 2.82 -7.57
C LEU A 115 6.64 1.33 -7.54
N VAL A 116 5.65 0.44 -7.49
CA VAL A 116 5.93 -0.99 -7.40
C VAL A 116 6.56 -1.53 -8.68
N ALA A 117 6.24 -0.93 -9.83
CA ALA A 117 6.89 -1.28 -11.10
C ALA A 117 8.37 -0.94 -11.08
N SER A 118 8.74 0.17 -10.43
CA SER A 118 10.15 0.55 -10.27
C SER A 118 10.94 -0.42 -9.40
N MET A 119 10.24 -1.17 -8.56
CA MET A 119 10.84 -2.16 -7.65
C MET A 119 10.83 -3.57 -8.23
N SER A 120 10.14 -3.78 -9.34
CA SER A 120 10.01 -5.08 -9.99
C SER A 120 10.74 -5.07 -11.33
N ARG A 121 10.76 -6.22 -11.99
CA ARG A 121 11.40 -6.37 -13.31
C ARG A 121 10.48 -5.94 -14.46
N THR A 122 9.23 -5.56 -14.16
CA THR A 122 8.25 -5.18 -15.17
C THR A 122 7.87 -3.71 -15.04
N THR A 123 7.41 -3.10 -16.14
CA THR A 123 6.88 -1.74 -16.13
C THR A 123 5.43 -1.72 -15.67
N ALA A 124 4.92 -0.55 -15.25
CA ALA A 124 3.52 -0.40 -14.88
C ALA A 124 2.59 -0.79 -16.05
N SER A 125 2.97 -0.44 -17.27
CA SER A 125 2.21 -0.80 -18.48
C SER A 125 2.12 -2.31 -18.64
N GLN A 126 3.23 -3.02 -18.47
CA GLN A 126 3.26 -4.48 -18.54
C GLN A 126 2.43 -5.12 -17.45
N LEU A 127 2.49 -4.59 -16.21
CA LEU A 127 1.68 -5.08 -15.11
C LEU A 127 0.19 -4.93 -15.40
N ASN A 128 -0.22 -3.80 -15.95
CA ASN A 128 -1.61 -3.57 -16.32
C ASN A 128 -2.07 -4.53 -17.42
N HIS A 129 -1.21 -4.78 -18.39
CA HIS A 129 -1.50 -5.71 -19.49
C HIS A 129 -1.67 -7.14 -18.96
N GLU A 130 -0.76 -7.59 -18.12
CA GLU A 130 -0.84 -8.92 -17.49
C GLU A 130 -2.09 -9.06 -16.63
N ALA A 131 -2.45 -8.03 -15.87
CA ALA A 131 -3.64 -8.02 -15.04
C ALA A 131 -4.92 -8.15 -15.88
N LYS A 132 -4.97 -7.51 -17.06
CA LYS A 132 -6.09 -7.66 -17.99
C LYS A 132 -6.26 -9.09 -18.48
N ARG A 133 -5.15 -9.80 -18.68
CA ARG A 133 -5.17 -11.19 -19.12
C ARG A 133 -5.65 -12.14 -18.01
N HIS A 134 -5.25 -11.87 -16.77
CA HIS A 134 -5.50 -12.75 -15.63
C HIS A 134 -6.66 -12.32 -14.75
N GLY A 135 -7.09 -11.09 -14.84
CA GLY A 135 -8.12 -10.49 -13.99
C GLY A 135 -9.56 -10.66 -14.51
N ARG A 136 -9.80 -11.58 -15.39
CA ARG A 136 -11.15 -11.83 -15.93
C ARG A 136 -11.90 -12.88 -15.16
#